data_591cf1d5b358ceadab60793377532b51
#
_entry.id   591cf1d5b358ceadab60793377532b51
#
_cell.length_a   1.000
_cell.length_b   1.000
_cell.length_c   1.000
_cell.angle_alpha   90.00
_cell.angle_beta   90.00
_cell.angle_gamma   90.00
#
_symmetry.space_group_name_H-M   'P 1'
#
loop_
_entity.id
_entity.type
_entity.pdbx_description
1 polymer ?
#
loop_
_entity_poly.entity_id
_entity_poly.type
_entity_poly.pdbx_seq_one_letter_code
_entity_poly.pdbx_strand_id
1 'polypeptide(L)'
;EKTLFNSAKTRLIPIASNIPSCQKKEKKFDLVHFGIISKGKGIEEFIWIIKELNKKNIKFRSALIGYVPGADNSYANLIIEQCTEQKCELLLNKSAAEISNLLAETDMAILPYPDGISERRGTALAAMINRVLVFSLRGQFSSEFENIAVLGNDKNDLLSKVLYYINNTDSFAKINDSAYEYSEKRNWQSIAQ
;
A
#
# COMPACT_ATOMS: atom_id res chain seq x y z
N GLU A 1 9.12 38.21 -25.30
CA GLU A 1 9.81 36.91 -25.15
C GLU A 1 8.78 35.81 -25.42
N LYS A 2 8.84 35.23 -26.65
CA LYS A 2 7.99 34.11 -27.03
C LYS A 2 8.59 32.84 -26.41
N THR A 3 7.90 32.30 -25.46
CA THR A 3 8.19 31.00 -24.85
C THR A 3 8.21 29.92 -25.92
N LEU A 4 9.38 29.41 -26.23
CA LEU A 4 9.64 28.28 -27.11
C LEU A 4 9.20 26.96 -26.40
N PHE A 5 7.93 26.83 -26.07
CA PHE A 5 7.33 25.51 -25.89
C PHE A 5 6.61 25.17 -27.19
N ASN A 6 7.40 24.73 -28.14
CA ASN A 6 6.90 24.01 -29.30
C ASN A 6 6.07 22.84 -28.78
N SER A 7 4.93 22.57 -29.39
CA SER A 7 4.00 21.47 -29.08
C SER A 7 4.65 20.08 -29.27
N ALA A 8 5.70 19.82 -28.55
CA ALA A 8 6.20 18.46 -28.36
C ALA A 8 5.03 17.69 -27.72
N LYS A 9 4.57 16.65 -28.40
CA LYS A 9 3.52 15.75 -27.90
C LYS A 9 3.96 15.23 -26.54
N THR A 10 3.48 15.85 -25.46
CA THR A 10 3.78 15.41 -24.10
C THR A 10 2.95 14.15 -23.87
N ARG A 11 3.60 13.00 -23.85
CA ARG A 11 2.96 11.73 -23.49
C ARG A 11 3.08 11.56 -21.96
N LEU A 12 1.96 11.45 -21.28
CA LEU A 12 1.95 11.04 -19.88
C LEU A 12 2.33 9.57 -19.82
N ILE A 13 3.46 9.27 -19.17
CA ILE A 13 3.92 7.89 -18.97
C ILE A 13 3.55 7.51 -17.53
N PRO A 14 2.61 6.57 -17.33
CA PRO A 14 2.29 6.08 -16.00
C PRO A 14 3.48 5.33 -15.41
N ILE A 15 3.55 5.23 -14.09
CA ILE A 15 4.53 4.36 -13.44
C ILE A 15 4.03 2.91 -13.42
N ALA A 16 4.96 1.97 -13.39
CA ALA A 16 4.70 0.55 -13.14
C ALA A 16 5.25 0.12 -11.78
N SER A 17 4.85 -1.06 -11.32
CA SER A 17 5.46 -1.69 -10.15
C SER A 17 6.83 -2.25 -10.48
N ASN A 18 7.81 -2.04 -9.58
CA ASN A 18 9.11 -2.73 -9.60
C ASN A 18 9.07 -4.06 -8.84
N ILE A 19 7.95 -4.38 -8.19
CA ILE A 19 7.73 -5.67 -7.52
C ILE A 19 6.97 -6.55 -8.50
N PRO A 20 7.46 -7.76 -8.80
CA PRO A 20 6.79 -8.68 -9.71
C PRO A 20 5.47 -9.19 -9.12
N SER A 21 4.61 -9.71 -9.98
CA SER A 21 3.43 -10.47 -9.53
C SER A 21 3.83 -11.85 -9.03
N CYS A 22 3.10 -12.36 -8.04
CA CYS A 22 3.19 -13.73 -7.56
C CYS A 22 1.79 -14.33 -7.50
N GLN A 23 1.67 -15.64 -7.69
CA GLN A 23 0.41 -16.33 -7.46
C GLN A 23 -0.01 -16.18 -5.99
N LYS A 24 -1.32 -15.95 -5.76
CA LYS A 24 -1.87 -15.85 -4.40
C LYS A 24 -1.56 -17.11 -3.62
N LYS A 25 -1.10 -16.95 -2.39
CA LYS A 25 -0.68 -18.01 -1.47
C LYS A 25 -1.61 -18.10 -0.29
N GLU A 26 -1.40 -19.12 0.55
CA GLU A 26 -2.06 -19.21 1.85
C GLU A 26 -1.75 -17.97 2.68
N LYS A 27 -2.77 -17.45 3.33
CA LYS A 27 -2.71 -16.22 4.12
C LYS A 27 -1.79 -16.37 5.34
N LYS A 28 -0.76 -15.54 5.39
CA LYS A 28 0.11 -15.36 6.56
C LYS A 28 -0.24 -14.09 7.35
N PHE A 29 -0.55 -13.00 6.65
CA PHE A 29 -0.86 -11.71 7.25
C PHE A 29 -2.27 -11.24 6.90
N ASP A 30 -2.95 -10.67 7.88
CA ASP A 30 -4.24 -10.02 7.70
C ASP A 30 -4.04 -8.61 7.10
N LEU A 31 -3.06 -7.87 7.62
CA LEU A 31 -2.75 -6.53 7.14
C LEU A 31 -1.24 -6.22 7.18
N VAL A 32 -0.78 -5.50 6.17
CA VAL A 32 0.60 -5.04 6.10
C VAL A 32 0.68 -3.56 5.75
N HIS A 33 1.78 -2.90 6.14
CA HIS A 33 2.25 -1.70 5.47
C HIS A 33 3.48 -2.06 4.63
N PHE A 34 3.59 -1.48 3.44
CA PHE A 34 4.69 -1.76 2.53
C PHE A 34 5.30 -0.47 1.98
N GLY A 35 6.60 -0.30 2.10
CA GLY A 35 7.30 0.85 1.51
C GLY A 35 8.62 1.21 2.17
N ILE A 36 9.14 2.39 1.77
CA ILE A 36 10.33 2.97 2.39
C ILE A 36 9.95 3.53 3.77
N ILE A 37 10.74 3.21 4.80
CA ILE A 37 10.53 3.74 6.14
C ILE A 37 11.06 5.17 6.19
N SER A 38 10.18 6.12 5.89
CA SER A 38 10.45 7.56 5.93
C SER A 38 9.17 8.34 6.24
N LYS A 39 9.34 9.56 6.77
CA LYS A 39 8.22 10.47 7.05
C LYS A 39 7.35 10.71 5.81
N GLY A 40 6.06 10.91 6.02
CA GLY A 40 5.11 11.19 4.95
C GLY A 40 4.72 9.96 4.11
N LYS A 41 4.94 8.76 4.61
CA LYS A 41 4.52 7.49 3.97
C LYS A 41 3.30 6.84 4.61
N GLY A 42 2.73 7.46 5.65
CA GLY A 42 1.55 6.97 6.34
C GLY A 42 1.82 5.82 7.32
N ILE A 43 3.08 5.64 7.74
CA ILE A 43 3.45 4.55 8.64
C ILE A 43 2.89 4.81 10.03
N GLU A 44 2.88 6.06 10.46
CA GLU A 44 2.32 6.49 11.75
C GLU A 44 0.82 6.20 11.83
N GLU A 45 0.07 6.46 10.75
CA GLU A 45 -1.35 6.14 10.65
C GLU A 45 -1.58 4.63 10.63
N PHE A 46 -0.73 3.85 9.96
CA PHE A 46 -0.77 2.39 10.01
C PHE A 46 -0.56 1.87 11.44
N ILE A 47 0.47 2.35 12.14
CA ILE A 47 0.73 1.99 13.54
C ILE A 47 -0.46 2.37 14.44
N TRP A 48 -1.03 3.55 14.21
CA TRP A 48 -2.22 3.98 14.94
C TRP A 48 -3.41 3.02 14.69
N ILE A 49 -3.64 2.58 13.44
CA ILE A 49 -4.71 1.61 13.11
C ILE A 49 -4.50 0.30 13.87
N ILE A 50 -3.30 -0.29 13.83
CA ILE A 50 -3.05 -1.55 14.54
C ILE A 50 -3.19 -1.39 16.07
N LYS A 51 -2.81 -0.24 16.62
CA LYS A 51 -3.04 0.09 18.03
C LYS A 51 -4.53 0.15 18.38
N GLU A 52 -5.36 0.75 17.54
CA GLU A 52 -6.81 0.79 17.75
C GLU A 52 -7.46 -0.60 17.61
N LEU A 53 -6.99 -1.43 16.68
CA LEU A 53 -7.43 -2.83 16.55
C LEU A 53 -7.06 -3.64 17.80
N ASN A 54 -5.85 -3.49 18.34
CA ASN A 54 -5.39 -4.13 19.57
C ASN A 54 -6.25 -3.70 20.77
N LYS A 55 -6.58 -2.41 20.93
CA LYS A 55 -7.48 -1.90 21.98
C LYS A 55 -8.87 -2.54 21.93
N LYS A 56 -9.33 -2.89 20.74
CA LYS A 56 -10.63 -3.54 20.52
C LYS A 56 -10.55 -5.06 20.66
N ASN A 57 -9.40 -5.62 21.03
CA ASN A 57 -9.14 -7.05 21.13
C ASN A 57 -9.44 -7.83 19.83
N ILE A 58 -9.29 -7.18 18.68
CA ILE A 58 -9.38 -7.85 17.38
C ILE A 58 -8.13 -8.72 17.19
N LYS A 59 -8.34 -9.97 16.79
CA LYS A 59 -7.24 -10.88 16.46
C LYS A 59 -6.83 -10.69 15.01
N PHE A 60 -5.56 -10.35 14.77
CA PHE A 60 -4.99 -10.18 13.44
C PHE A 60 -3.47 -10.39 13.49
N ARG A 61 -2.88 -10.68 12.33
CA ARG A 61 -1.43 -10.71 12.12
C ARG A 61 -1.05 -9.54 11.21
N SER A 62 -0.14 -8.70 11.69
CA SER A 62 0.33 -7.54 10.93
C SER A 62 1.82 -7.59 10.69
N ALA A 63 2.27 -6.97 9.58
CA ALA A 63 3.68 -6.78 9.31
C ALA A 63 3.98 -5.40 8.71
N LEU A 64 5.17 -4.89 8.99
CA LEU A 64 5.79 -3.77 8.28
C LEU A 64 6.84 -4.34 7.32
N ILE A 65 6.54 -4.34 6.02
CA ILE A 65 7.47 -4.70 4.95
C ILE A 65 8.17 -3.43 4.51
N GLY A 66 9.42 -3.22 4.94
CA GLY A 66 10.06 -1.92 4.82
C GLY A 66 11.49 -1.95 4.31
N TYR A 67 11.87 -0.90 3.58
CA TYR A 67 13.25 -0.58 3.30
C TYR A 67 13.72 0.56 4.22
N VAL A 68 14.82 0.34 4.95
CA VAL A 68 15.43 1.34 5.83
C VAL A 68 16.55 2.04 5.07
N PRO A 69 16.39 3.32 4.69
CA PRO A 69 17.45 4.07 4.01
C PRO A 69 18.52 4.53 5.02
N GLY A 70 19.79 4.20 4.75
CA GLY A 70 20.94 4.63 5.56
C GLY A 70 21.11 3.84 6.88
N ALA A 71 22.30 3.99 7.49
CA ALA A 71 22.68 3.23 8.69
C ALA A 71 22.17 3.87 10.00
N ASP A 72 22.10 5.22 10.07
CA ASP A 72 21.69 5.96 11.27
C ASP A 72 20.36 6.71 11.01
N ASN A 73 19.26 5.96 11.00
CA ASN A 73 17.95 6.52 10.76
C ASN A 73 17.11 6.52 12.06
N SER A 74 17.19 7.62 12.82
CA SER A 74 16.46 7.78 14.07
C SER A 74 14.93 7.64 13.91
N TYR A 75 14.38 8.08 12.77
CA TYR A 75 12.97 7.87 12.45
C TYR A 75 12.64 6.39 12.26
N ALA A 76 13.48 5.66 11.51
CA ALA A 76 13.26 4.22 11.32
C ALA A 76 13.33 3.46 12.66
N ASN A 77 14.29 3.81 13.54
CA ASN A 77 14.39 3.21 14.85
C ASN A 77 13.11 3.42 15.70
N LEU A 78 12.56 4.65 15.69
CA LEU A 78 11.28 4.93 16.34
C LEU A 78 10.13 4.10 15.79
N ILE A 79 10.02 3.98 14.47
CA ILE A 79 8.98 3.16 13.82
C ILE A 79 9.13 1.68 14.19
N ILE A 80 10.36 1.15 14.19
CA ILE A 80 10.67 -0.22 14.58
C ILE A 80 10.23 -0.50 16.02
N GLU A 81 10.56 0.41 16.95
CA GLU A 81 10.15 0.31 18.36
C GLU A 81 8.61 0.28 18.47
N GLN A 82 7.91 1.25 17.86
CA GLN A 82 6.46 1.31 17.89
C GLN A 82 5.77 0.08 17.27
N CYS A 83 6.31 -0.46 16.17
CA CYS A 83 5.80 -1.70 15.57
C CYS A 83 5.98 -2.88 16.53
N THR A 84 7.15 -2.98 17.18
CA THR A 84 7.45 -4.03 18.16
C THR A 84 6.49 -4.01 19.35
N GLU A 85 6.21 -2.82 19.90
CA GLU A 85 5.22 -2.63 20.95
C GLU A 85 3.83 -3.14 20.57
N GLN A 86 3.45 -3.00 19.29
CA GLN A 86 2.16 -3.45 18.76
C GLN A 86 2.18 -4.91 18.27
N LYS A 87 3.29 -5.67 18.46
CA LYS A 87 3.49 -7.03 17.95
C LYS A 87 3.36 -7.14 16.43
N CYS A 88 3.70 -6.06 15.71
CA CYS A 88 3.77 -6.03 14.26
C CYS A 88 5.09 -6.67 13.81
N GLU A 89 5.03 -7.68 12.93
CA GLU A 89 6.23 -8.35 12.41
C GLU A 89 7.04 -7.39 11.53
N LEU A 90 8.36 -7.36 11.71
CA LEU A 90 9.26 -6.48 10.97
C LEU A 90 9.97 -7.28 9.87
N LEU A 91 9.67 -6.98 8.61
CA LEU A 91 10.20 -7.64 7.42
C LEU A 91 11.02 -6.64 6.60
N LEU A 92 12.21 -6.34 7.10
CA LEU A 92 13.05 -5.24 6.61
C LEU A 92 14.01 -5.68 5.51
N ASN A 93 14.29 -4.77 4.58
CA ASN A 93 15.32 -4.86 3.53
C ASN A 93 15.22 -6.14 2.67
N LYS A 94 14.00 -6.55 2.37
CA LYS A 94 13.72 -7.73 1.54
C LYS A 94 13.92 -7.42 0.05
N SER A 95 14.33 -8.43 -0.71
CA SER A 95 14.39 -8.38 -2.17
C SER A 95 13.01 -8.25 -2.82
N ALA A 96 12.94 -7.80 -4.06
CA ALA A 96 11.68 -7.67 -4.78
C ALA A 96 10.89 -9.00 -4.86
N ALA A 97 11.58 -10.13 -5.02
CA ALA A 97 10.97 -11.46 -5.05
C ALA A 97 10.40 -11.87 -3.68
N GLU A 98 11.13 -11.61 -2.59
CA GLU A 98 10.63 -11.86 -1.22
C GLU A 98 9.41 -10.98 -0.92
N ILE A 99 9.46 -9.69 -1.30
CA ILE A 99 8.32 -8.76 -1.12
C ILE A 99 7.08 -9.27 -1.88
N SER A 100 7.26 -9.69 -3.14
CA SER A 100 6.16 -10.27 -3.93
C SER A 100 5.53 -11.49 -3.24
N ASN A 101 6.35 -12.39 -2.70
CA ASN A 101 5.87 -13.54 -1.94
C ASN A 101 5.09 -13.12 -0.69
N LEU A 102 5.61 -12.17 0.09
CA LEU A 102 4.97 -11.67 1.30
C LEU A 102 3.63 -10.98 0.99
N LEU A 103 3.57 -10.20 -0.10
CA LEU A 103 2.32 -9.60 -0.56
C LEU A 103 1.31 -10.68 -0.99
N ALA A 104 1.75 -11.72 -1.70
CA ALA A 104 0.88 -12.84 -2.08
C ALA A 104 0.28 -13.61 -0.88
N GLU A 105 0.92 -13.54 0.29
CA GLU A 105 0.49 -14.12 1.57
C GLU A 105 -0.34 -13.13 2.43
N THR A 106 -0.75 -11.99 1.87
CA THR A 106 -1.41 -10.89 2.59
C THR A 106 -2.80 -10.59 2.03
N ASP A 107 -3.77 -10.24 2.88
CA ASP A 107 -5.10 -9.82 2.43
C ASP A 107 -5.20 -8.31 2.20
N MET A 108 -4.73 -7.49 3.16
CA MET A 108 -4.85 -6.03 3.13
C MET A 108 -3.48 -5.34 3.17
N ALA A 109 -3.33 -4.32 2.33
CA ALA A 109 -2.25 -3.33 2.45
C ALA A 109 -2.83 -2.00 2.93
N ILE A 110 -2.43 -1.58 4.13
CA ILE A 110 -2.83 -0.30 4.71
C ILE A 110 -1.76 0.73 4.36
N LEU A 111 -2.06 1.57 3.37
CA LEU A 111 -1.15 2.55 2.77
C LEU A 111 -1.75 3.96 2.87
N PRO A 112 -1.88 4.53 4.07
CA PRO A 112 -2.61 5.77 4.32
C PRO A 112 -1.73 6.99 4.01
N TYR A 113 -1.42 7.21 2.73
CA TYR A 113 -0.61 8.35 2.33
C TYR A 113 -1.25 9.68 2.77
N PRO A 114 -0.52 10.59 3.42
CA PRO A 114 -1.08 11.85 3.95
C PRO A 114 -1.70 12.76 2.87
N ASP A 115 -1.18 12.72 1.65
CA ASP A 115 -1.69 13.44 0.47
C ASP A 115 -2.68 12.61 -0.37
N GLY A 116 -3.06 11.42 0.12
CA GLY A 116 -3.93 10.47 -0.54
C GLY A 116 -3.21 9.56 -1.54
N ILE A 117 -3.95 8.52 -1.98
CA ILE A 117 -3.48 7.63 -3.04
C ILE A 117 -3.49 8.36 -4.39
N SER A 118 -2.50 8.05 -5.22
CA SER A 118 -2.39 8.60 -6.58
C SER A 118 -1.62 7.63 -7.49
N GLU A 119 -1.64 7.89 -8.80
CA GLU A 119 -0.90 7.09 -9.79
C GLU A 119 0.62 6.99 -9.54
N ARG A 120 1.18 7.89 -8.72
CA ARG A 120 2.61 7.91 -8.37
C ARG A 120 3.00 6.92 -7.27
N ARG A 121 2.06 6.11 -6.77
CA ARG A 121 2.26 5.20 -5.64
C ARG A 121 2.59 3.78 -6.10
N GLY A 122 3.87 3.54 -6.45
CA GLY A 122 4.35 2.22 -6.88
C GLY A 122 4.10 1.11 -5.85
N THR A 123 4.06 1.44 -4.55
CA THR A 123 3.73 0.47 -3.48
C THR A 123 2.26 0.03 -3.55
N ALA A 124 1.34 0.92 -3.92
CA ALA A 124 -0.05 0.54 -4.16
C ALA A 124 -0.17 -0.39 -5.37
N LEU A 125 0.51 -0.07 -6.48
CA LEU A 125 0.54 -0.95 -7.66
C LEU A 125 1.13 -2.33 -7.35
N ALA A 126 2.20 -2.38 -6.53
CA ALA A 126 2.81 -3.62 -6.09
C ALA A 126 1.84 -4.49 -5.26
N ALA A 127 1.05 -3.89 -4.38
CA ALA A 127 0.01 -4.57 -3.64
C ALA A 127 -1.08 -5.11 -4.58
N MET A 128 -1.60 -4.26 -5.47
CA MET A 128 -2.68 -4.61 -6.41
C MET A 128 -2.30 -5.75 -7.36
N ILE A 129 -1.08 -5.73 -7.94
CA ILE A 129 -0.62 -6.79 -8.86
C ILE A 129 -0.42 -8.13 -8.14
N ASN A 130 -0.24 -8.12 -6.82
CA ASN A 130 -0.18 -9.30 -5.97
C ASN A 130 -1.53 -9.66 -5.31
N ARG A 131 -2.64 -9.10 -5.81
CA ARG A 131 -4.01 -9.34 -5.32
C ARG A 131 -4.20 -9.03 -3.83
N VAL A 132 -3.55 -7.97 -3.38
CA VAL A 132 -3.70 -7.42 -2.03
C VAL A 132 -4.63 -6.22 -2.10
N LEU A 133 -5.70 -6.24 -1.32
CA LEU A 133 -6.65 -5.12 -1.26
C LEU A 133 -6.01 -3.91 -0.60
N VAL A 134 -5.99 -2.78 -1.31
CA VAL A 134 -5.37 -1.54 -0.83
C VAL A 134 -6.37 -0.69 -0.07
N PHE A 135 -6.01 -0.32 1.16
CA PHE A 135 -6.69 0.67 1.98
C PHE A 135 -5.83 1.93 2.06
N SER A 136 -6.40 3.08 1.73
CA SER A 136 -5.65 4.34 1.70
C SER A 136 -6.52 5.54 2.07
N LEU A 137 -5.89 6.70 2.18
CA LEU A 137 -6.61 7.95 2.35
C LEU A 137 -6.99 8.55 1.00
N ARG A 138 -8.12 9.26 1.00
CA ARG A 138 -8.57 10.08 -0.12
C ARG A 138 -7.72 11.36 -0.20
N GLY A 139 -7.36 11.75 -1.40
CA GLY A 139 -6.64 13.00 -1.68
C GLY A 139 -7.06 13.59 -3.02
N GLN A 140 -6.42 14.66 -3.41
CA GLN A 140 -6.75 15.41 -4.64
C GLN A 140 -6.73 14.54 -5.91
N PHE A 141 -5.85 13.52 -5.96
CA PHE A 141 -5.63 12.68 -7.15
C PHE A 141 -6.15 11.25 -6.97
N SER A 142 -7.10 11.04 -6.06
CA SER A 142 -7.60 9.70 -5.72
C SER A 142 -8.81 9.25 -6.56
N SER A 143 -9.32 10.07 -7.47
CA SER A 143 -10.55 9.77 -8.22
C SER A 143 -10.49 8.46 -9.02
N GLU A 144 -9.35 8.14 -9.61
CA GLU A 144 -9.16 6.88 -10.35
C GLU A 144 -9.16 5.63 -9.45
N PHE A 145 -8.99 5.82 -8.15
CA PHE A 145 -8.87 4.73 -7.17
C PHE A 145 -10.18 4.38 -6.47
N GLU A 146 -11.28 5.09 -6.76
CA GLU A 146 -12.58 4.92 -6.10
C GLU A 146 -13.13 3.48 -6.19
N ASN A 147 -12.84 2.77 -7.28
CA ASN A 147 -13.33 1.42 -7.53
C ASN A 147 -12.23 0.34 -7.46
N ILE A 148 -11.00 0.72 -7.13
CA ILE A 148 -9.83 -0.16 -7.11
C ILE A 148 -9.05 -0.10 -5.80
N ALA A 149 -9.51 0.71 -4.84
CA ALA A 149 -8.99 0.78 -3.49
C ALA A 149 -10.10 1.14 -2.52
N VAL A 150 -9.92 0.85 -1.24
CA VAL A 150 -10.81 1.27 -0.17
C VAL A 150 -10.31 2.59 0.39
N LEU A 151 -11.04 3.68 0.15
CA LEU A 151 -10.60 5.03 0.48
C LEU A 151 -11.30 5.57 1.73
N GLY A 152 -10.52 5.94 2.75
CA GLY A 152 -10.99 6.68 3.92
C GLY A 152 -10.82 8.19 3.71
N ASN A 153 -11.76 8.99 4.22
CA ASN A 153 -11.66 10.46 4.20
C ASN A 153 -10.62 10.97 5.23
N ASP A 154 -10.46 10.21 6.30
CA ASP A 154 -9.45 10.40 7.33
C ASP A 154 -9.09 9.03 7.96
N LYS A 155 -8.20 9.03 8.94
CA LYS A 155 -7.75 7.81 9.61
C LYS A 155 -8.85 7.07 10.39
N ASN A 156 -9.88 7.78 10.90
CA ASN A 156 -10.98 7.16 11.64
C ASN A 156 -11.95 6.48 10.68
N ASP A 157 -12.27 7.14 9.55
CA ASP A 157 -13.08 6.54 8.47
C ASP A 157 -12.34 5.33 7.88
N LEU A 158 -11.02 5.43 7.67
CA LEU A 158 -10.21 4.31 7.20
C LEU A 158 -10.24 3.13 8.18
N LEU A 159 -10.09 3.38 9.50
CA LEU A 159 -10.22 2.35 10.53
C LEU A 159 -11.59 1.67 10.51
N SER A 160 -12.66 2.45 10.34
CA SER A 160 -14.03 1.92 10.26
C SER A 160 -14.18 0.96 9.07
N LYS A 161 -13.57 1.29 7.93
CA LYS A 161 -13.55 0.44 6.73
C LYS A 161 -12.71 -0.81 6.91
N VAL A 162 -11.56 -0.72 7.59
CA VAL A 162 -10.76 -1.89 7.96
C VAL A 162 -11.54 -2.84 8.86
N LEU A 163 -12.21 -2.31 9.89
CA LEU A 163 -13.07 -3.10 10.78
C LEU A 163 -14.24 -3.76 10.02
N TYR A 164 -14.86 -3.04 9.10
CA TYR A 164 -15.92 -3.60 8.26
C TYR A 164 -15.40 -4.75 7.39
N TYR A 165 -14.23 -4.59 6.76
CA TYR A 165 -13.59 -5.63 5.95
C TYR A 165 -13.29 -6.90 6.75
N ILE A 166 -12.71 -6.78 7.94
CA ILE A 166 -12.36 -7.94 8.79
C ILE A 166 -13.59 -8.85 9.03
N ASN A 167 -14.78 -8.26 9.08
CA ASN A 167 -16.03 -8.99 9.30
C ASN A 167 -16.78 -9.36 8.00
N ASN A 168 -16.37 -8.83 6.83
CA ASN A 168 -17.11 -8.95 5.57
C ASN A 168 -16.16 -9.08 4.36
N THR A 169 -15.22 -10.00 4.39
CA THR A 169 -14.16 -10.14 3.39
C THR A 169 -14.67 -10.27 1.95
N ASP A 170 -15.74 -11.02 1.74
CA ASP A 170 -16.30 -11.29 0.41
C ASP A 170 -16.89 -10.05 -0.27
N SER A 171 -17.29 -9.04 0.51
CA SER A 171 -17.85 -7.78 0.00
C SER A 171 -16.86 -6.98 -0.86
N PHE A 172 -15.57 -7.28 -0.80
CA PHE A 172 -14.51 -6.52 -1.46
C PHE A 172 -13.86 -7.25 -2.64
N ALA A 173 -14.32 -8.45 -2.98
CA ALA A 173 -13.77 -9.25 -4.08
C ALA A 173 -13.72 -8.47 -5.40
N LYS A 174 -14.81 -7.77 -5.76
CA LYS A 174 -14.91 -6.95 -6.96
C LYS A 174 -13.88 -5.83 -7.01
N ILE A 175 -13.63 -5.15 -5.87
CA ILE A 175 -12.63 -4.07 -5.79
C ILE A 175 -11.24 -4.67 -6.03
N ASN A 176 -10.95 -5.82 -5.43
CA ASN A 176 -9.65 -6.47 -5.57
C ASN A 176 -9.39 -6.96 -7.02
N ASP A 177 -10.39 -7.51 -7.68
CA ASP A 177 -10.29 -7.92 -9.09
C ASP A 177 -10.07 -6.70 -10.00
N SER A 178 -10.83 -5.62 -9.82
CA SER A 178 -10.64 -4.37 -10.56
C SER A 178 -9.26 -3.74 -10.32
N ALA A 179 -8.74 -3.83 -9.09
CA ALA A 179 -7.40 -3.36 -8.75
C ALA A 179 -6.30 -4.18 -9.45
N TYR A 180 -6.47 -5.49 -9.50
CA TYR A 180 -5.57 -6.38 -10.22
C TYR A 180 -5.53 -6.05 -11.71
N GLU A 181 -6.69 -5.97 -12.37
CA GLU A 181 -6.79 -5.62 -13.80
C GLU A 181 -6.18 -4.24 -14.10
N TYR A 182 -6.39 -3.26 -13.22
CA TYR A 182 -5.78 -1.94 -13.33
C TYR A 182 -4.26 -2.01 -13.29
N SER A 183 -3.71 -2.80 -12.38
CA SER A 183 -2.26 -2.93 -12.19
C SER A 183 -1.58 -3.77 -13.28
N GLU A 184 -2.26 -4.79 -13.85
CA GLU A 184 -1.76 -5.56 -14.98
C GLU A 184 -1.49 -4.70 -16.23
N LYS A 185 -2.32 -3.70 -16.47
CA LYS A 185 -2.15 -2.74 -17.58
C LYS A 185 -0.98 -1.79 -17.35
N ARG A 186 -0.46 -1.69 -16.12
CA ARG A 186 0.64 -0.81 -15.70
C ARG A 186 1.93 -1.60 -15.42
N ASN A 187 2.33 -2.44 -16.35
CA ASN A 187 3.63 -3.10 -16.32
C ASN A 187 4.63 -2.41 -17.27
N TRP A 188 5.92 -2.53 -17.01
CA TRP A 188 6.97 -1.86 -17.80
C TRP A 188 6.98 -2.26 -19.29
N GLN A 189 6.57 -3.49 -19.61
CA GLN A 189 6.50 -3.96 -21.00
C GLN A 189 5.38 -3.25 -21.77
N SER A 190 4.22 -3.08 -21.15
CA SER A 190 3.08 -2.37 -21.76
C SER A 190 3.30 -0.86 -21.87
N ILE A 191 4.09 -0.27 -20.95
CA ILE A 191 4.37 1.17 -20.92
C ILE A 191 5.44 1.53 -21.97
N ALA A 192 6.36 0.63 -22.31
CA ALA A 192 7.45 0.84 -23.24
C ALA A 192 7.02 0.73 -24.74
N GLN A 193 5.80 0.34 -25.03
CA GLN A 193 5.19 0.29 -26.38
C GLN A 193 4.48 1.60 -26.70
#